data_87d77ee04a5e893dfc62dbcc7a6a06da
#
_entry.id   87d77ee04a5e893dfc62dbcc7a6a06da
#
_cell.length_a   1.000
_cell.length_b   1.000
_cell.length_c   1.000
_cell.angle_alpha   90.00
_cell.angle_beta   90.00
_cell.angle_gamma   90.00
#
_symmetry.space_group_name_H-M   'P 1'
#
loop_
_entity.id
_entity.type
_entity.pdbx_description
1 polymer ?
#
loop_
_entity_poly.entity_id
_entity_poly.type
_entity_poly.pdbx_seq_one_letter_code
_entity_poly.pdbx_strand_id
1 'polypeptide(L)'
;MIEMKTFSAGWISEILLRNYVMGTIFFSLIHIPLYVSKSQGIKFKFNPNWPEKIQKLFTFNKQIFDNLFWSLFWGVPIWTAYEVISLWLYASGKIPFIQFSESPIYFFLILLLIPAFRDAHFYLVHRVLHFKFMYKIAHSVHHRNINPGPWSSLSMHPVEHLLYFSGVIIHWIILSNPLHAIYHLFHAGLGSANGHIGFKQMLLNDKHAIDLSNYNHYLHHKYFEVNYGNLMIPFDQWFGTYHDGSDELHQKMLVRFTKASN
;
A
#
# COMPACT_ATOMS: atom_id res chain seq x y z
N MET A 1 -15.81 17.91 -14.78
CA MET A 1 -16.89 17.23 -14.02
C MET A 1 -18.20 17.02 -14.81
N ILE A 2 -18.56 17.86 -15.80
CA ILE A 2 -19.81 17.64 -16.56
C ILE A 2 -19.81 16.28 -17.28
N GLU A 3 -18.72 15.91 -17.91
CA GLU A 3 -18.55 14.62 -18.61
C GLU A 3 -18.62 13.41 -17.69
N MET A 4 -18.33 13.58 -16.41
CA MET A 4 -18.31 12.49 -15.42
C MET A 4 -19.70 12.16 -14.84
N LYS A 5 -20.77 12.88 -15.24
CA LYS A 5 -22.14 12.56 -14.83
C LYS A 5 -22.66 11.25 -15.42
N THR A 6 -22.06 10.80 -16.51
CA THR A 6 -22.38 9.53 -17.17
C THR A 6 -21.09 8.72 -17.38
N PHE A 7 -21.18 7.42 -17.25
CA PHE A 7 -20.03 6.56 -17.55
C PHE A 7 -19.75 6.59 -19.05
N SER A 8 -18.55 7.01 -19.44
CA SER A 8 -18.10 6.96 -20.83
C SER A 8 -16.66 6.42 -20.89
N ALA A 9 -16.36 5.68 -21.94
CA ALA A 9 -15.04 5.10 -22.15
C ALA A 9 -13.93 6.18 -22.22
N GLY A 10 -14.23 7.38 -22.69
CA GLY A 10 -13.27 8.47 -22.83
C GLY A 10 -12.57 8.81 -21.51
N TRP A 11 -13.27 9.48 -20.58
CA TRP A 11 -12.67 9.91 -19.32
C TRP A 11 -12.24 8.73 -18.41
N ILE A 12 -12.92 7.55 -18.50
CA ILE A 12 -12.52 6.37 -17.73
C ILE A 12 -11.17 5.85 -18.21
N SER A 13 -10.95 5.77 -19.53
CA SER A 13 -9.66 5.33 -20.08
C SER A 13 -8.53 6.31 -19.80
N GLU A 14 -8.81 7.62 -19.74
CA GLU A 14 -7.83 8.64 -19.36
C GLU A 14 -7.34 8.45 -17.92
N ILE A 15 -8.27 8.22 -16.98
CA ILE A 15 -7.93 7.93 -15.58
C ILE A 15 -7.14 6.62 -15.48
N LEU A 16 -7.60 5.57 -16.14
CA LEU A 16 -6.92 4.28 -16.16
C LEU A 16 -5.48 4.40 -16.69
N LEU A 17 -5.31 5.05 -17.85
CA LEU A 17 -4.00 5.28 -18.46
C LEU A 17 -3.09 6.10 -17.54
N ARG A 18 -3.62 7.19 -16.95
CA ARG A 18 -2.88 8.01 -15.99
C ARG A 18 -2.40 7.18 -14.80
N ASN A 19 -3.26 6.35 -14.21
CA ASN A 19 -2.91 5.51 -13.06
C ASN A 19 -1.86 4.45 -13.43
N TYR A 20 -1.95 3.84 -14.62
CA TYR A 20 -0.90 2.95 -15.14
C TYR A 20 0.44 3.68 -15.31
N VAL A 21 0.44 4.83 -15.97
CA VAL A 21 1.66 5.61 -16.23
C VAL A 21 2.30 6.05 -14.91
N MET A 22 1.51 6.64 -14.01
CA MET A 22 1.99 7.13 -12.71
C MET A 22 2.55 5.99 -11.85
N GLY A 23 1.81 4.89 -11.71
CA GLY A 23 2.26 3.73 -10.95
C GLY A 23 3.53 3.11 -11.55
N THR A 24 3.55 2.91 -12.87
CA THR A 24 4.71 2.31 -13.56
C THR A 24 5.96 3.18 -13.40
N ILE A 25 5.84 4.49 -13.61
CA ILE A 25 6.97 5.41 -13.43
C ILE A 25 7.44 5.39 -11.97
N PHE A 26 6.54 5.56 -11.02
CA PHE A 26 6.88 5.66 -9.61
C PHE A 26 7.60 4.41 -9.09
N PHE A 27 7.03 3.21 -9.30
CA PHE A 27 7.66 1.97 -8.83
C PHE A 27 8.95 1.66 -9.58
N SER A 28 9.02 1.98 -10.89
CA SER A 28 10.23 1.75 -11.69
C SER A 28 11.38 2.66 -11.30
N LEU A 29 11.12 3.92 -10.95
CA LEU A 29 12.15 4.86 -10.47
C LEU A 29 12.88 4.34 -9.22
N ILE A 30 12.21 3.54 -8.39
CA ILE A 30 12.80 2.92 -7.20
C ILE A 30 13.38 1.53 -7.55
N HIS A 31 12.63 0.74 -8.33
CA HIS A 31 13.01 -0.63 -8.64
C HIS A 31 14.25 -0.75 -9.53
N ILE A 32 14.34 0.10 -10.54
CA ILE A 32 15.46 0.02 -11.50
C ILE A 32 16.81 0.23 -10.80
N PRO A 33 17.07 1.32 -10.07
CA PRO A 33 18.37 1.51 -9.43
C PRO A 33 18.66 0.46 -8.36
N LEU A 34 17.67 0.06 -7.56
CA LEU A 34 17.90 -0.81 -6.41
C LEU A 34 17.94 -2.31 -6.76
N TYR A 35 17.13 -2.78 -7.70
CA TYR A 35 16.95 -4.21 -7.99
C TYR A 35 17.44 -4.66 -9.35
N VAL A 36 17.39 -3.78 -10.38
CA VAL A 36 17.90 -4.08 -11.74
C VAL A 36 19.37 -3.73 -11.84
N SER A 37 19.71 -2.45 -11.68
CA SER A 37 21.09 -1.97 -11.75
C SER A 37 21.91 -2.33 -10.50
N LYS A 38 21.23 -2.58 -9.37
CA LYS A 38 21.87 -2.88 -8.07
C LYS A 38 22.94 -1.87 -7.71
N SER A 39 22.68 -0.57 -7.97
CA SER A 39 23.64 0.53 -7.92
C SER A 39 24.40 0.66 -6.59
N GLN A 40 23.80 0.23 -5.49
CA GLN A 40 24.40 0.23 -4.15
C GLN A 40 24.63 -1.19 -3.57
N GLY A 41 24.48 -2.23 -4.39
CA GLY A 41 24.58 -3.62 -3.93
C GLY A 41 23.58 -3.92 -2.81
N ILE A 42 24.05 -4.55 -1.74
CA ILE A 42 23.23 -4.89 -0.56
C ILE A 42 23.32 -3.82 0.55
N LYS A 43 24.02 -2.71 0.32
CA LYS A 43 24.16 -1.64 1.31
C LYS A 43 22.78 -1.09 1.66
N PHE A 44 22.45 -1.07 2.94
CA PHE A 44 21.14 -0.69 3.50
C PHE A 44 19.95 -1.61 3.13
N LYS A 45 20.19 -2.77 2.52
CA LYS A 45 19.15 -3.76 2.26
C LYS A 45 18.79 -4.53 3.54
N PHE A 46 17.48 -4.66 3.85
CA PHE A 46 17.03 -5.37 5.05
C PHE A 46 17.31 -6.87 4.99
N ASN A 47 16.98 -7.51 3.86
CA ASN A 47 17.36 -8.88 3.59
C ASN A 47 18.60 -8.88 2.68
N PRO A 48 19.76 -9.38 3.10
CA PRO A 48 20.97 -9.34 2.31
C PRO A 48 20.91 -10.22 1.05
N ASN A 49 19.96 -11.15 1.00
CA ASN A 49 19.78 -12.02 -0.16
C ASN A 49 18.97 -11.31 -1.26
N TRP A 50 19.31 -11.59 -2.51
CA TRP A 50 18.48 -11.20 -3.65
C TRP A 50 17.37 -12.24 -3.86
N PRO A 51 16.22 -11.86 -4.45
CA PRO A 51 15.23 -12.82 -4.88
C PRO A 51 15.83 -13.86 -5.82
N GLU A 52 15.51 -15.13 -5.57
CA GLU A 52 15.98 -16.22 -6.43
C GLU A 52 15.43 -16.09 -7.85
N LYS A 53 16.20 -16.62 -8.83
CA LYS A 53 15.80 -16.55 -10.26
C LYS A 53 14.54 -17.34 -10.55
N ILE A 54 14.34 -18.47 -9.85
CA ILE A 54 13.18 -19.36 -10.01
C ILE A 54 12.64 -19.66 -8.62
N GLN A 55 11.38 -19.36 -8.41
CA GLN A 55 10.68 -19.56 -7.13
C GLN A 55 9.29 -20.13 -7.40
N LYS A 56 9.13 -21.43 -7.15
CA LYS A 56 7.86 -22.16 -7.38
C LYS A 56 6.65 -21.60 -6.59
N LEU A 57 6.91 -20.78 -5.57
CA LEU A 57 5.87 -20.13 -4.76
C LEU A 57 5.06 -19.11 -5.57
N PHE A 58 5.67 -18.51 -6.58
CA PHE A 58 5.04 -17.47 -7.43
C PHE A 58 4.39 -18.10 -8.67
N THR A 59 3.28 -17.52 -9.10
CA THR A 59 2.46 -18.00 -10.23
C THR A 59 3.28 -18.16 -11.51
N PHE A 60 4.21 -17.23 -11.75
CA PHE A 60 5.10 -17.26 -12.94
C PHE A 60 6.50 -17.79 -12.63
N ASN A 61 6.70 -18.44 -11.49
CA ASN A 61 8.01 -18.90 -11.00
C ASN A 61 9.07 -17.79 -10.86
N LYS A 62 8.64 -16.51 -10.93
CA LYS A 62 9.49 -15.33 -10.76
C LYS A 62 8.73 -14.26 -10.02
N GLN A 63 9.28 -13.83 -8.90
CA GLN A 63 8.67 -12.83 -8.03
C GLN A 63 8.28 -11.56 -8.78
N ILE A 64 9.17 -11.02 -9.62
CA ILE A 64 8.89 -9.75 -10.33
C ILE A 64 7.70 -9.87 -11.29
N PHE A 65 7.55 -10.97 -12.02
CA PHE A 65 6.44 -11.13 -12.96
C PHE A 65 5.11 -11.35 -12.23
N ASP A 66 5.14 -12.08 -11.12
CA ASP A 66 3.98 -12.25 -10.24
C ASP A 66 3.54 -10.89 -9.66
N ASN A 67 4.50 -10.11 -9.15
CA ASN A 67 4.23 -8.79 -8.59
C ASN A 67 3.67 -7.82 -9.65
N LEU A 68 4.24 -7.79 -10.85
CA LEU A 68 3.73 -6.97 -11.96
C LEU A 68 2.31 -7.40 -12.35
N PHE A 69 2.05 -8.70 -12.44
CA PHE A 69 0.72 -9.21 -12.76
C PHE A 69 -0.32 -8.75 -11.74
N TRP A 70 -0.10 -9.01 -10.44
CA TRP A 70 -1.07 -8.65 -9.42
C TRP A 70 -1.25 -7.13 -9.29
N SER A 71 -0.18 -6.37 -9.41
CA SER A 71 -0.23 -4.91 -9.30
C SER A 71 -0.89 -4.26 -10.51
N LEU A 72 -0.48 -4.63 -11.73
CA LEU A 72 -0.97 -3.97 -12.94
C LEU A 72 -2.31 -4.54 -13.40
N PHE A 73 -2.49 -5.85 -13.40
CA PHE A 73 -3.71 -6.45 -13.92
C PHE A 73 -4.91 -6.31 -12.96
N TRP A 74 -4.66 -6.31 -11.65
CA TRP A 74 -5.73 -6.18 -10.64
C TRP A 74 -5.66 -4.88 -9.85
N GLY A 75 -4.49 -4.49 -9.35
CA GLY A 75 -4.35 -3.34 -8.47
C GLY A 75 -4.74 -2.03 -9.13
N VAL A 76 -4.15 -1.71 -10.27
CA VAL A 76 -4.43 -0.45 -10.99
C VAL A 76 -5.89 -0.35 -11.46
N PRO A 77 -6.51 -1.39 -12.06
CA PRO A 77 -7.94 -1.34 -12.41
C PRO A 77 -8.86 -1.15 -11.20
N ILE A 78 -8.62 -1.82 -10.07
CA ILE A 78 -9.45 -1.66 -8.86
C ILE A 78 -9.28 -0.26 -8.26
N TRP A 79 -8.05 0.25 -8.17
CA TRP A 79 -7.79 1.65 -7.81
C TRP A 79 -8.58 2.61 -8.70
N THR A 80 -8.49 2.41 -10.04
CA THR A 80 -9.20 3.22 -11.02
C THR A 80 -10.71 3.13 -10.84
N ALA A 81 -11.26 1.95 -10.56
CA ALA A 81 -12.69 1.79 -10.33
C ALA A 81 -13.19 2.62 -9.13
N TYR A 82 -12.46 2.63 -8.02
CA TYR A 82 -12.79 3.48 -6.87
C TYR A 82 -12.73 4.97 -7.22
N GLU A 83 -11.75 5.40 -8.01
CA GLU A 83 -11.63 6.78 -8.45
C GLU A 83 -12.78 7.18 -9.37
N VAL A 84 -13.06 6.36 -10.36
CA VAL A 84 -14.17 6.56 -11.32
C VAL A 84 -15.50 6.67 -10.60
N ILE A 85 -15.79 5.76 -9.67
CA ILE A 85 -17.03 5.79 -8.88
C ILE A 85 -17.09 7.06 -8.02
N SER A 86 -16.01 7.43 -7.36
CA SER A 86 -15.95 8.64 -6.53
C SER A 86 -16.22 9.90 -7.35
N LEU A 87 -15.57 10.05 -8.50
CA LEU A 87 -15.75 11.20 -9.38
C LEU A 87 -17.17 11.26 -9.98
N TRP A 88 -17.73 10.11 -10.34
CA TRP A 88 -19.13 10.03 -10.80
C TRP A 88 -20.12 10.45 -9.71
N LEU A 89 -19.93 9.99 -8.48
CA LEU A 89 -20.78 10.35 -7.33
C LEU A 89 -20.75 11.87 -7.07
N TYR A 90 -19.57 12.50 -7.08
CA TYR A 90 -19.43 13.94 -6.95
C TYR A 90 -20.07 14.69 -8.12
N ALA A 91 -19.78 14.29 -9.36
CA ALA A 91 -20.31 14.94 -10.55
C ALA A 91 -21.84 14.87 -10.64
N SER A 92 -22.41 13.79 -10.12
CA SER A 92 -23.87 13.55 -10.10
C SER A 92 -24.56 14.14 -8.87
N GLY A 93 -23.82 14.80 -7.95
CA GLY A 93 -24.39 15.40 -6.74
C GLY A 93 -24.98 14.39 -5.76
N LYS A 94 -24.47 13.14 -5.76
CA LYS A 94 -25.01 12.05 -4.93
C LYS A 94 -24.37 11.94 -3.56
N ILE A 95 -23.27 12.64 -3.33
CA ILE A 95 -22.53 12.64 -2.07
C ILE A 95 -22.21 14.07 -1.62
N PRO A 96 -21.93 14.27 -0.31
CA PRO A 96 -21.61 15.59 0.23
C PRO A 96 -20.39 16.20 -0.46
N PHE A 97 -20.51 17.45 -0.90
CA PHE A 97 -19.47 18.16 -1.64
C PHE A 97 -19.20 19.54 -1.03
N ILE A 98 -17.93 19.91 -0.93
CA ILE A 98 -17.49 21.22 -0.49
C ILE A 98 -16.56 21.86 -1.52
N GLN A 99 -16.76 23.16 -1.78
CA GLN A 99 -15.83 23.94 -2.56
C GLN A 99 -14.73 24.52 -1.66
N PHE A 100 -13.51 24.57 -2.19
CA PHE A 100 -12.38 25.17 -1.47
C PHE A 100 -12.67 26.61 -1.00
N SER A 101 -13.32 27.42 -1.85
CA SER A 101 -13.68 28.81 -1.55
C SER A 101 -14.66 28.97 -0.40
N GLU A 102 -15.48 27.97 -0.12
CA GLU A 102 -16.49 28.01 0.95
C GLU A 102 -15.89 27.75 2.34
N SER A 103 -14.89 26.89 2.42
CA SER A 103 -14.32 26.48 3.70
C SER A 103 -12.86 26.00 3.55
N PRO A 104 -11.91 26.91 3.28
CA PRO A 104 -10.53 26.56 3.00
C PRO A 104 -9.84 25.87 4.18
N ILE A 105 -10.13 26.27 5.42
CA ILE A 105 -9.55 25.65 6.62
C ILE A 105 -9.98 24.18 6.74
N TYR A 106 -11.28 23.91 6.59
CA TYR A 106 -11.81 22.55 6.62
C TYR A 106 -11.23 21.69 5.47
N PHE A 107 -11.13 22.27 4.27
CA PHE A 107 -10.54 21.60 3.12
C PHE A 107 -9.10 21.12 3.42
N PHE A 108 -8.24 21.99 3.93
CA PHE A 108 -6.88 21.63 4.30
C PHE A 108 -6.82 20.67 5.49
N LEU A 109 -7.73 20.81 6.46
CA LEU A 109 -7.81 19.88 7.59
C LEU A 109 -8.08 18.45 7.10
N ILE A 110 -9.01 18.25 6.17
CA ILE A 110 -9.27 16.93 5.58
C ILE A 110 -8.02 16.41 4.88
N LEU A 111 -7.32 17.20 4.06
CA LEU A 111 -6.06 16.77 3.41
C LEU A 111 -5.02 16.28 4.42
N LEU A 112 -4.87 17.00 5.55
CA LEU A 112 -3.92 16.63 6.60
C LEU A 112 -4.33 15.35 7.36
N LEU A 113 -5.63 15.10 7.50
CA LEU A 113 -6.15 13.93 8.22
C LEU A 113 -6.19 12.66 7.37
N ILE A 114 -6.17 12.75 6.04
CA ILE A 114 -6.20 11.58 5.15
C ILE A 114 -5.12 10.55 5.47
N PRO A 115 -3.83 10.91 5.65
CA PRO A 115 -2.80 9.92 5.98
C PRO A 115 -3.09 9.17 7.29
N ALA A 116 -3.55 9.87 8.34
CA ALA A 116 -3.89 9.25 9.62
C ALA A 116 -5.11 8.33 9.50
N PHE A 117 -6.15 8.79 8.80
CA PHE A 117 -7.33 7.96 8.53
C PHE A 117 -6.97 6.71 7.72
N ARG A 118 -6.14 6.88 6.66
CA ARG A 118 -5.65 5.75 5.88
C ARG A 118 -4.85 4.77 6.72
N ASP A 119 -4.01 5.23 7.65
CA ASP A 119 -3.26 4.36 8.56
C ASP A 119 -4.18 3.56 9.48
N ALA A 120 -5.20 4.20 10.05
CA ALA A 120 -6.21 3.53 10.86
C ALA A 120 -7.02 2.50 10.06
N HIS A 121 -7.50 2.87 8.87
CA HIS A 121 -8.21 1.96 7.98
C HIS A 121 -7.34 0.77 7.57
N PHE A 122 -6.09 1.03 7.18
CA PHE A 122 -5.14 -0.01 6.80
C PHE A 122 -4.91 -1.01 7.94
N TYR A 123 -4.67 -0.52 9.17
CA TYR A 123 -4.51 -1.38 10.34
C TYR A 123 -5.70 -2.31 10.53
N LEU A 124 -6.93 -1.78 10.49
CA LEU A 124 -8.15 -2.57 10.69
C LEU A 124 -8.32 -3.62 9.57
N VAL A 125 -8.21 -3.21 8.32
CA VAL A 125 -8.30 -4.12 7.17
C VAL A 125 -7.22 -5.18 7.22
N HIS A 126 -5.99 -4.81 7.54
CA HIS A 126 -4.86 -5.71 7.61
C HIS A 126 -5.03 -6.77 8.72
N ARG A 127 -5.56 -6.37 9.89
CA ARG A 127 -5.95 -7.32 10.95
C ARG A 127 -7.03 -8.31 10.47
N VAL A 128 -8.02 -7.85 9.70
CA VAL A 128 -9.06 -8.71 9.11
C VAL A 128 -8.46 -9.69 8.09
N LEU A 129 -7.54 -9.21 7.26
CA LEU A 129 -6.85 -10.03 6.25
C LEU A 129 -6.00 -11.15 6.89
N HIS A 130 -5.52 -10.95 8.12
CA HIS A 130 -4.80 -11.97 8.88
C HIS A 130 -5.68 -13.02 9.57
N PHE A 131 -7.02 -12.89 9.56
CA PHE A 131 -7.87 -14.00 9.96
C PHE A 131 -7.68 -15.18 9.03
N LYS A 132 -7.56 -16.38 9.58
CA LYS A 132 -7.20 -17.62 8.87
C LYS A 132 -7.90 -17.81 7.52
N PHE A 133 -9.19 -17.48 7.45
CA PHE A 133 -9.99 -17.59 6.23
C PHE A 133 -9.55 -16.56 5.19
N MET A 134 -9.48 -15.29 5.56
CA MET A 134 -9.10 -14.19 4.67
C MET A 134 -7.63 -14.29 4.22
N TYR A 135 -6.74 -14.70 5.13
CA TYR A 135 -5.36 -14.95 4.79
C TYR A 135 -5.24 -16.01 3.70
N LYS A 136 -5.92 -17.15 3.86
CA LYS A 136 -5.86 -18.25 2.88
C LYS A 136 -6.41 -17.85 1.51
N ILE A 137 -7.49 -17.06 1.45
CA ILE A 137 -8.15 -16.67 0.20
C ILE A 137 -7.40 -15.55 -0.52
N ALA A 138 -6.96 -14.54 0.20
CA ALA A 138 -6.47 -13.29 -0.37
C ALA A 138 -5.03 -12.95 0.04
N HIS A 139 -4.78 -12.79 1.32
CA HIS A 139 -3.57 -12.15 1.83
C HIS A 139 -2.30 -13.00 1.69
N SER A 140 -2.44 -14.31 1.53
CA SER A 140 -1.31 -15.22 1.22
C SER A 140 -0.60 -14.88 -0.08
N VAL A 141 -1.27 -14.24 -1.05
CA VAL A 141 -0.65 -13.74 -2.29
C VAL A 141 0.37 -12.66 -1.96
N HIS A 142 -0.01 -11.71 -1.12
CA HIS A 142 0.85 -10.61 -0.68
C HIS A 142 2.05 -11.13 0.14
N HIS A 143 1.81 -12.02 1.08
CA HIS A 143 2.82 -12.60 1.97
C HIS A 143 3.79 -13.59 1.33
N ARG A 144 3.62 -13.96 0.05
CA ARG A 144 4.67 -14.66 -0.70
C ARG A 144 5.95 -13.84 -0.80
N ASN A 145 5.83 -12.52 -0.69
CA ASN A 145 6.94 -11.56 -0.80
C ASN A 145 7.71 -11.40 0.52
N ILE A 146 8.31 -12.48 1.06
CA ILE A 146 9.15 -12.44 2.27
C ILE A 146 10.40 -11.55 2.06
N ASN A 147 10.87 -11.44 0.83
CA ASN A 147 11.94 -10.51 0.44
C ASN A 147 11.33 -9.46 -0.50
N PRO A 148 10.63 -8.44 0.05
CA PRO A 148 9.86 -7.50 -0.72
C PRO A 148 10.73 -6.60 -1.60
N GLY A 149 10.13 -6.11 -2.67
CA GLY A 149 10.64 -5.06 -3.53
C GLY A 149 9.50 -4.11 -3.91
N PRO A 150 9.76 -2.93 -4.50
CA PRO A 150 8.74 -1.89 -4.72
C PRO A 150 7.45 -2.42 -5.36
N TRP A 151 7.57 -3.27 -6.37
CA TRP A 151 6.44 -3.88 -7.06
C TRP A 151 5.62 -4.88 -6.23
N SER A 152 6.14 -5.34 -5.08
CA SER A 152 5.37 -6.22 -4.20
C SER A 152 4.31 -5.48 -3.38
N SER A 153 4.37 -4.16 -3.32
CA SER A 153 3.45 -3.34 -2.51
C SER A 153 1.98 -3.46 -2.93
N LEU A 154 1.72 -3.57 -4.23
CA LEU A 154 0.40 -3.82 -4.79
C LEU A 154 0.26 -5.25 -5.35
N SER A 155 1.14 -6.17 -4.98
CA SER A 155 1.02 -7.60 -5.32
C SER A 155 0.04 -8.26 -4.36
N MET A 156 -1.24 -8.04 -4.59
CA MET A 156 -2.35 -8.46 -3.73
C MET A 156 -3.45 -9.14 -4.55
N HIS A 157 -4.19 -10.03 -3.91
CA HIS A 157 -5.40 -10.63 -4.51
C HIS A 157 -6.50 -9.57 -4.71
N PRO A 158 -7.39 -9.68 -5.72
CA PRO A 158 -8.47 -8.72 -5.96
C PRO A 158 -9.33 -8.40 -4.73
N VAL A 159 -9.66 -9.40 -3.91
CA VAL A 159 -10.41 -9.21 -2.65
C VAL A 159 -9.64 -8.29 -1.69
N GLU A 160 -8.34 -8.46 -1.59
CA GLU A 160 -7.50 -7.58 -0.77
C GLU A 160 -7.45 -6.17 -1.34
N HIS A 161 -7.30 -6.00 -2.65
CA HIS A 161 -7.37 -4.68 -3.29
C HIS A 161 -8.69 -3.95 -3.02
N LEU A 162 -9.83 -4.67 -3.10
CA LEU A 162 -11.13 -4.09 -2.78
C LEU A 162 -11.17 -3.58 -1.33
N LEU A 163 -10.71 -4.36 -0.38
CA LEU A 163 -10.64 -3.93 1.02
C LEU A 163 -9.62 -2.81 1.24
N TYR A 164 -8.45 -2.90 0.60
CA TYR A 164 -7.37 -1.93 0.74
C TYR A 164 -7.74 -0.53 0.26
N PHE A 165 -8.38 -0.41 -0.90
CA PHE A 165 -8.81 0.87 -1.46
C PHE A 165 -10.14 1.37 -0.89
N SER A 166 -10.88 0.54 -0.15
CA SER A 166 -12.19 0.92 0.41
C SER A 166 -12.14 2.10 1.39
N GLY A 167 -10.97 2.45 1.91
CA GLY A 167 -10.80 3.65 2.75
C GLY A 167 -11.31 4.93 2.09
N VAL A 168 -11.29 5.03 0.75
CA VAL A 168 -11.81 6.18 0.03
C VAL A 168 -13.32 6.41 0.22
N ILE A 169 -14.07 5.37 0.61
CA ILE A 169 -15.52 5.44 0.84
C ILE A 169 -15.88 6.46 1.93
N ILE A 170 -14.95 6.79 2.85
CA ILE A 170 -15.18 7.86 3.83
C ILE A 170 -15.58 9.17 3.15
N HIS A 171 -15.00 9.48 1.98
CA HIS A 171 -15.30 10.69 1.22
C HIS A 171 -16.69 10.68 0.55
N TRP A 172 -17.38 9.53 0.54
CA TRP A 172 -18.78 9.45 0.10
C TRP A 172 -19.76 9.78 1.22
N ILE A 173 -19.28 9.80 2.47
CA ILE A 173 -20.08 9.98 3.69
C ILE A 173 -19.87 11.37 4.28
N ILE A 174 -18.62 11.81 4.43
CA ILE A 174 -18.29 13.11 5.00
C ILE A 174 -18.31 14.22 3.95
N LEU A 175 -18.50 15.45 4.39
CA LEU A 175 -18.35 16.63 3.54
C LEU A 175 -16.92 16.71 3.00
N SER A 176 -16.74 16.54 1.69
CA SER A 176 -15.44 16.33 1.08
C SER A 176 -15.38 16.89 -0.35
N ASN A 177 -14.24 16.76 -1.01
CA ASN A 177 -13.97 17.24 -2.36
C ASN A 177 -13.35 16.11 -3.21
N PRO A 178 -13.56 16.08 -4.54
CA PRO A 178 -12.88 15.12 -5.43
C PRO A 178 -11.37 15.06 -5.22
N LEU A 179 -10.70 16.18 -4.94
CA LEU A 179 -9.26 16.20 -4.66
C LEU A 179 -8.88 15.40 -3.41
N HIS A 180 -9.74 15.38 -2.38
CA HIS A 180 -9.52 14.56 -1.19
C HIS A 180 -9.56 13.07 -1.54
N ALA A 181 -10.55 12.64 -2.32
CA ALA A 181 -10.67 11.24 -2.75
C ALA A 181 -9.50 10.82 -3.66
N ILE A 182 -9.12 11.66 -4.61
CA ILE A 182 -7.97 11.42 -5.49
C ILE A 182 -6.68 11.33 -4.66
N TYR A 183 -6.41 12.31 -3.77
CA TYR A 183 -5.24 12.29 -2.90
C TYR A 183 -5.20 11.03 -2.03
N HIS A 184 -6.34 10.65 -1.44
CA HIS A 184 -6.45 9.42 -0.64
C HIS A 184 -6.05 8.18 -1.45
N LEU A 185 -6.58 8.03 -2.65
CA LEU A 185 -6.28 6.89 -3.53
C LEU A 185 -4.82 6.88 -3.99
N PHE A 186 -4.24 8.04 -4.34
CA PHE A 186 -2.83 8.13 -4.67
C PHE A 186 -1.93 7.84 -3.47
N HIS A 187 -2.29 8.35 -2.28
CA HIS A 187 -1.57 8.06 -1.05
C HIS A 187 -1.66 6.57 -0.69
N ALA A 188 -2.78 5.89 -0.94
CA ALA A 188 -2.89 4.46 -0.79
C ALA A 188 -2.08 3.71 -1.86
N GLY A 189 -2.26 4.02 -3.14
CA GLY A 189 -1.62 3.33 -4.26
C GLY A 189 -0.11 3.47 -4.28
N LEU A 190 0.42 4.68 -4.28
CA LEU A 190 1.85 4.93 -4.37
C LEU A 190 2.56 4.82 -3.01
N GLY A 191 1.91 5.30 -1.94
CA GLY A 191 2.46 5.25 -0.58
C GLY A 191 2.67 3.84 -0.03
N SER A 192 2.02 2.82 -0.62
CA SER A 192 2.25 1.41 -0.29
C SER A 192 3.71 0.97 -0.49
N ALA A 193 4.42 1.60 -1.42
CA ALA A 193 5.84 1.32 -1.68
C ALA A 193 6.71 1.46 -0.43
N ASN A 194 6.39 2.43 0.44
CA ASN A 194 7.20 2.71 1.63
C ASN A 194 7.46 1.47 2.50
N GLY A 195 6.47 0.58 2.65
CA GLY A 195 6.63 -0.68 3.38
C GLY A 195 7.43 -1.76 2.63
N HIS A 196 7.57 -1.65 1.30
CA HIS A 196 8.01 -2.75 0.43
C HIS A 196 9.31 -2.51 -0.33
N ILE A 197 9.96 -1.35 -0.16
CA ILE A 197 11.19 -1.03 -0.91
C ILE A 197 12.32 -2.03 -0.61
N GLY A 198 12.35 -2.60 0.60
CA GLY A 198 13.36 -3.59 1.01
C GLY A 198 14.72 -3.00 1.36
N PHE A 199 14.87 -1.68 1.31
CA PHE A 199 16.07 -0.94 1.69
C PHE A 199 15.73 0.18 2.66
N LYS A 200 16.60 0.41 3.65
CA LYS A 200 16.47 1.54 4.56
C LYS A 200 16.69 2.87 3.84
N GLN A 201 17.68 2.92 2.96
CA GLN A 201 18.10 4.14 2.27
C GLN A 201 18.46 3.85 0.81
N MET A 202 18.27 4.84 -0.05
CA MET A 202 18.80 4.87 -1.42
C MET A 202 19.90 5.93 -1.51
N LEU A 203 21.08 5.54 -1.98
CA LEU A 203 22.18 6.45 -2.23
C LEU A 203 21.93 7.22 -3.52
N LEU A 204 21.95 8.54 -3.46
CA LEU A 204 21.95 9.41 -4.64
C LEU A 204 23.36 9.60 -5.17
N ASN A 205 24.33 9.67 -4.27
CA ASN A 205 25.76 9.75 -4.50
C ASN A 205 26.51 9.38 -3.22
N ASP A 206 27.83 9.52 -3.19
CA ASP A 206 28.67 9.15 -2.05
C ASP A 206 28.36 9.95 -0.76
N LYS A 207 27.69 11.10 -0.87
CA LYS A 207 27.44 12.02 0.26
C LYS A 207 25.96 12.12 0.65
N HIS A 208 25.03 11.76 -0.23
CA HIS A 208 23.60 11.97 -0.03
C HIS A 208 22.84 10.66 -0.16
N ALA A 209 21.92 10.44 0.76
CA ALA A 209 20.99 9.32 0.75
C ALA A 209 19.57 9.80 1.07
N ILE A 210 18.58 9.10 0.52
CA ILE A 210 17.16 9.31 0.84
C ILE A 210 16.72 8.14 1.73
N ASP A 211 16.09 8.43 2.87
CA ASP A 211 15.40 7.42 3.65
C ASP A 211 14.15 6.97 2.90
N LEU A 212 14.00 5.67 2.72
CA LEU A 212 13.00 5.12 1.82
C LEU A 212 11.94 4.32 2.50
N SER A 213 12.20 3.71 3.65
CA SER A 213 11.33 2.65 4.02
C SER A 213 11.12 2.38 5.50
N ASN A 214 9.99 1.77 5.73
CA ASN A 214 9.51 1.27 6.99
C ASN A 214 10.04 -0.14 7.25
N TYR A 215 11.05 -0.28 8.12
CA TYR A 215 11.61 -1.56 8.56
C TYR A 215 10.56 -2.46 9.24
N ASN A 216 9.60 -1.87 9.92
CA ASN A 216 8.58 -2.61 10.65
C ASN A 216 7.68 -3.44 9.70
N HIS A 217 7.36 -2.91 8.53
CA HIS A 217 6.58 -3.67 7.56
C HIS A 217 7.40 -4.82 6.92
N TYR A 218 8.71 -4.63 6.77
CA TYR A 218 9.60 -5.76 6.42
C TYR A 218 9.58 -6.85 7.50
N LEU A 219 9.60 -6.48 8.79
CA LEU A 219 9.47 -7.45 9.88
C LEU A 219 8.10 -8.13 9.88
N HIS A 220 7.04 -7.42 9.48
CA HIS A 220 5.72 -8.00 9.29
C HIS A 220 5.75 -9.12 8.24
N HIS A 221 6.29 -8.88 7.05
CA HIS A 221 6.47 -9.91 6.02
C HIS A 221 7.34 -11.08 6.47
N LYS A 222 8.30 -10.83 7.35
CA LYS A 222 9.21 -11.87 7.89
C LYS A 222 8.54 -12.73 8.96
N TYR A 223 7.73 -12.12 9.85
CA TYR A 223 7.20 -12.79 11.04
C TYR A 223 5.66 -12.95 11.03
N PHE A 224 4.96 -12.34 10.12
CA PHE A 224 3.51 -12.39 9.85
C PHE A 224 2.61 -11.79 10.95
N GLU A 225 2.85 -12.10 12.20
CA GLU A 225 1.98 -11.80 13.35
C GLU A 225 2.46 -10.59 14.17
N VAL A 226 3.17 -9.65 13.54
CA VAL A 226 3.68 -8.41 14.12
C VAL A 226 3.49 -7.25 13.17
N ASN A 227 3.47 -6.00 13.68
CA ASN A 227 3.54 -4.77 12.89
C ASN A 227 2.49 -4.68 11.76
N TYR A 228 1.23 -4.77 12.12
CA TYR A 228 0.11 -4.69 11.17
C TYR A 228 -0.12 -3.26 10.62
N GLY A 229 0.31 -2.22 11.34
CA GLY A 229 0.16 -0.81 10.97
C GLY A 229 1.39 -0.20 10.31
N ASN A 230 1.28 1.08 9.91
CA ASN A 230 2.37 1.87 9.32
C ASN A 230 3.06 2.81 10.32
N LEU A 231 2.74 2.75 11.61
CA LEU A 231 3.31 3.53 12.72
C LEU A 231 2.91 5.01 12.80
N MET A 232 2.10 5.54 11.93
CA MET A 232 1.58 6.90 12.10
C MET A 232 0.69 6.97 13.34
N ILE A 233 -0.15 5.94 13.54
CA ILE A 233 -0.88 5.70 14.76
C ILE A 233 -0.30 4.44 15.41
N PRO A 234 0.10 4.47 16.70
CA PRO A 234 0.85 3.38 17.33
C PRO A 234 -0.03 2.19 17.74
N PHE A 235 -0.91 1.72 16.86
CA PHE A 235 -1.83 0.61 17.12
C PHE A 235 -1.10 -0.66 17.54
N ASP A 236 0.01 -1.02 16.88
CA ASP A 236 0.77 -2.21 17.23
C ASP A 236 1.35 -2.16 18.64
N GLN A 237 1.73 -0.96 19.11
CA GLN A 237 2.16 -0.77 20.49
C GLN A 237 0.98 -0.94 21.45
N TRP A 238 -0.17 -0.33 21.16
CA TRP A 238 -1.37 -0.41 22.00
C TRP A 238 -1.92 -1.84 22.10
N PHE A 239 -1.83 -2.61 21.02
CA PHE A 239 -2.35 -3.98 20.97
C PHE A 239 -1.28 -5.07 21.15
N GLY A 240 -0.04 -4.68 21.51
CA GLY A 240 1.04 -5.62 21.84
C GLY A 240 1.55 -6.44 20.66
N THR A 241 1.42 -5.93 19.44
CA THR A 241 1.92 -6.57 18.20
C THR A 241 3.15 -5.88 17.62
N TYR A 242 3.68 -4.85 18.30
CA TYR A 242 4.86 -4.14 17.86
C TYR A 242 6.13 -4.98 17.97
N HIS A 243 7.01 -4.88 16.95
CA HIS A 243 8.32 -5.52 16.88
C HIS A 243 9.31 -4.59 16.17
N ASP A 244 10.45 -4.30 16.80
CA ASP A 244 11.49 -3.40 16.26
C ASP A 244 12.70 -4.13 15.67
N GLY A 245 12.70 -5.47 15.73
CA GLY A 245 13.81 -6.32 15.30
C GLY A 245 14.75 -6.73 16.43
N SER A 246 14.56 -6.24 17.68
CA SER A 246 15.37 -6.63 18.82
C SER A 246 15.11 -8.06 19.28
N ASP A 247 16.10 -8.67 19.90
CA ASP A 247 15.99 -10.03 20.48
C ASP A 247 14.96 -10.06 21.61
N GLU A 248 14.83 -8.98 22.38
CA GLU A 248 13.84 -8.87 23.45
C GLU A 248 12.39 -9.00 22.91
N LEU A 249 12.05 -8.20 21.90
CA LEU A 249 10.70 -8.25 21.31
C LEU A 249 10.49 -9.54 20.51
N HIS A 250 11.55 -10.12 19.96
CA HIS A 250 11.47 -11.42 19.32
C HIS A 250 11.09 -12.53 20.33
N GLN A 251 11.70 -12.55 21.51
CA GLN A 251 11.34 -13.53 22.56
C GLN A 251 9.89 -13.30 23.07
N LYS A 252 9.46 -12.03 23.24
CA LYS A 252 8.06 -11.72 23.60
C LYS A 252 7.07 -12.22 22.54
N MET A 253 7.41 -12.10 21.25
CA MET A 253 6.62 -12.65 20.14
C MET A 253 6.50 -14.17 20.23
N LEU A 254 7.59 -14.89 20.44
CA LEU A 254 7.59 -16.36 20.55
C LEU A 254 6.73 -16.86 21.72
N VAL A 255 6.78 -16.18 22.87
CA VAL A 255 5.93 -16.49 24.04
C VAL A 255 4.46 -16.30 23.70
N ARG A 256 4.10 -15.24 22.94
CA ARG A 256 2.72 -15.00 22.50
C ARG A 256 2.22 -16.13 21.58
N PHE A 257 3.04 -16.59 20.65
CA PHE A 257 2.67 -17.68 19.74
C PHE A 257 2.44 -18.99 20.47
N THR A 258 3.30 -19.33 21.42
CA THR A 258 3.14 -20.54 22.25
C THR A 258 1.83 -20.52 23.03
N LYS A 259 1.44 -19.36 23.60
CA LYS A 259 0.16 -19.20 24.32
C LYS A 259 -1.07 -19.28 23.42
N ALA A 260 -0.96 -18.89 22.16
CA ALA A 260 -2.08 -18.93 21.21
C ALA A 260 -2.27 -20.35 20.60
N SER A 261 -1.29 -21.23 20.74
CA SER A 261 -1.30 -22.60 20.22
C SER A 261 -1.81 -23.63 21.25
N ASN A 262 -1.90 -23.23 22.52
CA ASN A 262 -2.47 -24.01 23.64
C ASN A 262 -3.91 -23.52 23.95
#